data_67996697f1cc15e7e2b0cefec9bdac0f
#
_entry.id   67996697f1cc15e7e2b0cefec9bdac0f
#
_cell.length_a   1.000
_cell.length_b   1.000
_cell.length_c   1.000
_cell.angle_alpha   90.00
_cell.angle_beta   90.00
_cell.angle_gamma   90.00
#
_symmetry.space_group_name_H-M   'P 1'
#
loop_
_entity.id
_entity.type
_entity.pdbx_description
1 polymer ?
#
loop_
_entity_poly.entity_id
_entity_poly.type
_entity_poly.pdbx_seq_one_letter_code
_entity_poly.pdbx_strand_id
1 'polypeptide(L)'
;MDSKLQLFAKVLLKEHYDEFLEMIQLFNIDKRTFVLQHRKMFEKGWYDTSSEDNEFSEVDIMLCFAIVSHRMAVIDWSGEEYSGQVKRSITMMLKNYGIERFLWNTKKFEDSLDWDKIRRGDYLPLLFQAMNKQLNRGGYSIVFCDTKSDCFRYAILPTAEFVQFENTELDDYLTIISPKIYNIYLADKGNELPKIMLYLKKKFSVPLSEIKEFCSRDKILLGIGNSI
;
A
#
# COMPACT_ATOMS: atom_id res chain seq x y z
N MET A 1 17.89 21.49 7.51
CA MET A 1 16.48 21.35 7.06
C MET A 1 16.22 19.87 6.92
N ASP A 2 15.23 19.32 7.62
CA ASP A 2 14.96 17.91 7.56
C ASP A 2 14.54 17.51 6.14
N SER A 3 14.99 16.33 5.68
CA SER A 3 14.55 15.79 4.40
C SER A 3 13.04 15.41 4.47
N LYS A 4 12.38 15.29 3.33
CA LYS A 4 10.98 14.83 3.28
C LYS A 4 10.83 13.47 3.98
N LEU A 5 11.83 12.59 3.79
CA LEU A 5 11.87 11.28 4.44
C LEU A 5 11.92 11.40 5.96
N GLN A 6 12.78 12.28 6.50
CA GLN A 6 12.88 12.50 7.94
C GLN A 6 11.59 13.07 8.53
N LEU A 7 10.94 14.01 7.83
CA LEU A 7 9.65 14.56 8.25
C LEU A 7 8.56 13.47 8.28
N PHE A 8 8.50 12.63 7.26
CA PHE A 8 7.56 11.51 7.23
C PHE A 8 7.87 10.46 8.29
N ALA A 9 9.15 10.08 8.44
CA ALA A 9 9.59 9.15 9.47
C ALA A 9 9.22 9.63 10.88
N LYS A 10 9.37 10.91 11.16
CA LYS A 10 9.00 11.52 12.44
C LYS A 10 7.50 11.36 12.74
N VAL A 11 6.65 11.55 11.73
CA VAL A 11 5.20 11.39 11.86
C VAL A 11 4.81 9.92 11.99
N LEU A 12 5.45 9.04 11.22
CA LEU A 12 5.16 7.61 11.22
C LEU A 12 5.62 6.93 12.51
N LEU A 13 6.85 7.18 12.92
CA LEU A 13 7.53 6.46 14.00
C LEU A 13 7.24 7.03 15.39
N LYS A 14 6.87 8.33 15.48
CA LYS A 14 6.52 8.99 16.75
C LYS A 14 7.65 8.85 17.80
N GLU A 15 7.34 8.19 18.93
CA GLU A 15 8.27 7.94 20.04
C GLU A 15 9.50 7.09 19.65
N HIS A 16 9.44 6.35 18.56
CA HIS A 16 10.57 5.57 18.03
C HIS A 16 11.47 6.35 17.07
N TYR A 17 11.21 7.64 16.82
CA TYR A 17 11.94 8.41 15.83
C TYR A 17 13.42 8.59 16.19
N ASP A 18 13.74 8.82 17.44
CA ASP A 18 15.14 9.01 17.89
C ASP A 18 15.94 7.71 17.73
N GLU A 19 15.34 6.55 18.06
CA GLU A 19 15.94 5.24 17.81
C GLU A 19 16.20 5.00 16.33
N PHE A 20 15.26 5.39 15.46
CA PHE A 20 15.45 5.34 14.01
C PHE A 20 16.65 6.19 13.56
N LEU A 21 16.81 7.41 14.08
CA LEU A 21 17.95 8.27 13.74
C LEU A 21 19.29 7.63 14.14
N GLU A 22 19.36 6.99 15.29
CA GLU A 22 20.55 6.23 15.73
C GLU A 22 20.85 5.08 14.75
N MET A 23 19.83 4.35 14.31
CA MET A 23 19.97 3.29 13.31
C MET A 23 20.49 3.82 11.97
N ILE A 24 20.01 4.96 11.49
CA ILE A 24 20.50 5.61 10.27
C ILE A 24 21.98 6.01 10.42
N GLN A 25 22.38 6.54 11.57
CA GLN A 25 23.79 6.87 11.82
C GLN A 25 24.68 5.62 11.76
N LEU A 26 24.29 4.52 12.43
CA LEU A 26 25.03 3.26 12.38
C LEU A 26 25.09 2.68 10.97
N PHE A 27 23.99 2.71 10.23
CA PHE A 27 23.96 2.26 8.84
C PHE A 27 24.91 3.05 7.96
N ASN A 28 24.98 4.37 8.11
CA ASN A 28 25.86 5.23 7.32
C ASN A 28 27.34 5.06 7.64
N ILE A 29 27.68 4.51 8.83
CA ILE A 29 29.06 4.16 9.20
C ILE A 29 29.51 2.88 8.48
N ASP A 30 28.71 1.82 8.55
CA ASP A 30 29.03 0.52 7.92
C ASP A 30 27.72 -0.21 7.53
N LYS A 31 27.29 0.02 6.30
CA LYS A 31 26.06 -0.56 5.75
C LYS A 31 26.01 -2.09 5.84
N ARG A 32 27.13 -2.74 5.48
CA ARG A 32 27.20 -4.21 5.43
C ARG A 32 27.04 -4.82 6.82
N THR A 33 27.81 -4.34 7.77
CA THR A 33 27.74 -4.80 9.17
C THR A 33 26.37 -4.52 9.76
N PHE A 34 25.79 -3.35 9.49
CA PHE A 34 24.46 -3.00 9.94
C PHE A 34 23.38 -3.99 9.44
N VAL A 35 23.36 -4.28 8.14
CA VAL A 35 22.40 -5.23 7.55
C VAL A 35 22.53 -6.62 8.15
N LEU A 36 23.76 -7.11 8.34
CA LEU A 36 24.01 -8.41 8.96
C LEU A 36 23.50 -8.47 10.41
N GLN A 37 23.75 -7.43 11.20
CA GLN A 37 23.29 -7.35 12.59
C GLN A 37 21.78 -7.23 12.71
N HIS A 38 21.13 -6.56 11.75
CA HIS A 38 19.68 -6.30 11.73
C HIS A 38 18.90 -7.19 10.75
N ARG A 39 19.50 -8.30 10.32
CA ARG A 39 18.93 -9.21 9.33
C ARG A 39 17.46 -9.57 9.60
N LYS A 40 17.11 -9.90 10.84
CA LYS A 40 15.73 -10.25 11.21
C LYS A 40 14.73 -9.10 11.00
N MET A 41 15.17 -7.85 11.10
CA MET A 41 14.33 -6.68 10.83
C MET A 41 14.03 -6.60 9.32
N PHE A 42 15.04 -6.77 8.48
CA PHE A 42 14.87 -6.78 7.03
C PHE A 42 13.99 -7.94 6.56
N GLU A 43 14.21 -9.16 7.08
CA GLU A 43 13.38 -10.33 6.76
C GLU A 43 11.90 -10.10 7.13
N LYS A 44 11.61 -9.45 8.26
CA LYS A 44 10.24 -9.06 8.62
C LYS A 44 9.65 -7.99 7.69
N GLY A 45 10.48 -7.16 7.09
CA GLY A 45 10.11 -6.19 6.06
C GLY A 45 9.95 -6.81 4.67
N TRP A 46 10.14 -8.13 4.54
CA TRP A 46 10.14 -8.87 3.29
C TRP A 46 11.27 -8.48 2.33
N TYR A 47 12.41 -8.15 2.90
CA TYR A 47 13.63 -7.90 2.12
C TYR A 47 14.53 -9.14 2.15
N ASP A 48 15.05 -9.48 0.97
CA ASP A 48 16.06 -10.53 0.86
C ASP A 48 17.42 -9.99 1.31
N THR A 49 18.00 -10.62 2.32
CA THR A 49 19.32 -10.27 2.85
C THR A 49 20.38 -11.31 2.47
N SER A 50 20.06 -12.26 1.60
CA SER A 50 20.97 -13.35 1.20
C SER A 50 21.97 -12.92 0.14
N SER A 51 21.65 -11.90 -0.68
CA SER A 51 22.54 -11.36 -1.71
C SER A 51 23.42 -10.24 -1.15
N GLU A 52 24.72 -10.32 -1.41
CA GLU A 52 25.66 -9.24 -1.07
C GLU A 52 25.49 -8.00 -1.97
N ASP A 53 24.81 -8.16 -3.12
CA ASP A 53 24.57 -7.11 -4.11
C ASP A 53 23.34 -6.25 -3.78
N ASN A 54 22.60 -6.58 -2.73
CA ASN A 54 21.43 -5.80 -2.33
C ASN A 54 21.86 -4.47 -1.70
N GLU A 55 21.61 -3.39 -2.43
CA GLU A 55 21.79 -2.03 -1.93
C GLU A 55 20.58 -1.58 -1.15
N PHE A 56 20.70 -1.56 0.18
CA PHE A 56 19.68 -0.99 1.06
C PHE A 56 19.87 0.52 1.22
N SER A 57 18.76 1.21 1.43
CA SER A 57 18.67 2.66 1.63
C SER A 57 18.13 3.02 3.01
N GLU A 58 18.17 4.29 3.36
CA GLU A 58 17.51 4.81 4.58
C GLU A 58 15.99 4.59 4.57
N VAL A 59 15.40 4.57 3.37
CA VAL A 59 13.96 4.25 3.19
C VAL A 59 13.67 2.81 3.60
N ASP A 60 14.51 1.86 3.19
CA ASP A 60 14.32 0.45 3.56
C ASP A 60 14.43 0.24 5.07
N ILE A 61 15.36 0.93 5.71
CA ILE A 61 15.50 0.91 7.17
C ILE A 61 14.24 1.48 7.82
N MET A 62 13.73 2.62 7.35
CA MET A 62 12.52 3.23 7.87
C MET A 62 11.32 2.27 7.75
N LEU A 63 11.13 1.66 6.58
CA LEU A 63 10.01 0.73 6.34
C LEU A 63 10.12 -0.51 7.22
N CYS A 64 11.32 -1.13 7.28
CA CYS A 64 11.56 -2.30 8.12
C CYS A 64 11.39 -1.99 9.61
N PHE A 65 11.93 -0.86 10.05
CA PHE A 65 11.83 -0.43 11.44
C PHE A 65 10.38 -0.11 11.83
N ALA A 66 9.61 0.55 10.94
CA ALA A 66 8.19 0.79 11.15
C ALA A 66 7.37 -0.51 11.28
N ILE A 67 7.77 -1.57 10.57
CA ILE A 67 7.11 -2.88 10.67
C ILE A 67 7.43 -3.54 12.02
N VAL A 68 8.69 -3.56 12.45
CA VAL A 68 9.06 -4.20 13.73
C VAL A 68 8.57 -3.44 14.95
N SER A 69 8.41 -2.12 14.85
CA SER A 69 7.81 -1.26 15.89
C SER A 69 6.27 -1.22 15.85
N HIS A 70 5.64 -2.05 15.02
CA HIS A 70 4.19 -2.10 14.84
C HIS A 70 3.54 -0.76 14.43
N ARG A 71 4.29 0.10 13.74
CA ARG A 71 3.79 1.33 13.14
C ARG A 71 3.29 1.11 11.71
N MET A 72 3.73 0.03 11.09
CA MET A 72 3.40 -0.39 9.73
C MET A 72 3.17 -1.89 9.67
N ALA A 73 2.49 -2.35 8.63
CA ALA A 73 2.40 -3.74 8.26
C ALA A 73 2.63 -3.92 6.77
N VAL A 74 2.96 -5.14 6.38
CA VAL A 74 3.13 -5.56 4.99
C VAL A 74 2.22 -6.77 4.73
N ILE A 75 1.65 -6.82 3.54
CA ILE A 75 0.79 -7.92 3.09
C ILE A 75 0.96 -8.14 1.59
N ASP A 76 0.90 -9.39 1.16
CA ASP A 76 0.91 -9.77 -0.25
C ASP A 76 -0.31 -9.20 -0.99
N TRP A 77 -0.11 -8.71 -2.21
CA TRP A 77 -1.18 -8.14 -3.02
C TRP A 77 -2.33 -9.12 -3.30
N SER A 78 -2.04 -10.41 -3.27
CA SER A 78 -2.97 -11.47 -3.66
C SER A 78 -4.03 -11.78 -2.61
N GLY A 79 -3.86 -11.34 -1.37
CA GLY A 79 -4.85 -11.55 -0.33
C GLY A 79 -4.28 -11.70 1.09
N GLU A 80 -5.16 -11.90 2.03
CA GLU A 80 -4.82 -12.21 3.42
C GLU A 80 -4.37 -13.67 3.54
N GLU A 81 -3.28 -13.93 4.27
CA GLU A 81 -2.84 -15.30 4.61
C GLU A 81 -3.84 -16.01 5.53
N TYR A 82 -4.50 -15.23 6.37
CA TYR A 82 -5.58 -15.67 7.26
C TYR A 82 -6.63 -14.58 7.41
N SER A 83 -7.87 -14.96 7.53
CA SER A 83 -9.01 -14.02 7.64
C SER A 83 -8.81 -13.00 8.75
N GLY A 84 -8.93 -11.73 8.42
CA GLY A 84 -8.83 -10.60 9.34
C GLY A 84 -7.40 -10.18 9.68
N GLN A 85 -6.40 -10.58 8.89
CA GLN A 85 -5.00 -10.15 9.03
C GLN A 85 -4.87 -8.62 8.99
N VAL A 86 -5.45 -7.98 7.97
CA VAL A 86 -5.45 -6.50 7.81
C VAL A 86 -6.13 -5.84 9.00
N LYS A 87 -7.31 -6.33 9.38
CA LYS A 87 -8.05 -5.81 10.53
C LYS A 87 -7.24 -5.88 11.83
N ARG A 88 -6.55 -6.99 12.07
CA ARG A 88 -5.72 -7.18 13.26
C ARG A 88 -4.55 -6.21 13.28
N SER A 89 -3.81 -6.08 12.18
CA SER A 89 -2.65 -5.18 12.11
C SER A 89 -3.06 -3.71 12.27
N ILE A 90 -4.14 -3.27 11.62
CA ILE A 90 -4.67 -1.92 11.82
C ILE A 90 -5.11 -1.68 13.26
N THR A 91 -5.78 -2.66 13.88
CA THR A 91 -6.18 -2.54 15.29
C THR A 91 -4.95 -2.44 16.22
N MET A 92 -3.86 -3.16 15.92
CA MET A 92 -2.60 -3.02 16.67
C MET A 92 -2.00 -1.63 16.50
N MET A 93 -1.96 -1.10 15.27
CA MET A 93 -1.45 0.26 15.02
C MET A 93 -2.28 1.33 15.74
N LEU A 94 -3.60 1.17 15.81
CA LEU A 94 -4.49 2.11 16.52
C LEU A 94 -4.20 2.19 18.03
N LYS A 95 -3.70 1.11 18.65
CA LYS A 95 -3.28 1.13 20.05
C LYS A 95 -2.14 2.10 20.31
N ASN A 96 -1.26 2.30 19.34
CA ASN A 96 -0.19 3.30 19.41
C ASN A 96 -0.71 4.75 19.50
N TYR A 97 -2.01 4.95 19.24
CA TYR A 97 -2.73 6.21 19.37
C TYR A 97 -3.71 6.19 20.56
N GLY A 98 -3.58 5.22 21.48
CA GLY A 98 -4.45 5.08 22.65
C GLY A 98 -5.85 4.55 22.34
N ILE A 99 -6.08 4.03 21.12
CA ILE A 99 -7.36 3.46 20.72
C ILE A 99 -7.34 1.95 20.95
N GLU A 100 -7.73 1.54 22.17
CA GLU A 100 -7.73 0.14 22.57
C GLU A 100 -8.79 -0.71 21.84
N ARG A 101 -9.89 -0.09 21.43
CA ARG A 101 -11.00 -0.78 20.76
C ARG A 101 -11.51 0.03 19.58
N PHE A 102 -11.59 -0.60 18.44
CA PHE A 102 -12.21 -0.05 17.23
C PHE A 102 -13.26 -1.05 16.72
N LEU A 103 -14.49 -0.57 16.55
CA LEU A 103 -15.60 -1.42 16.10
C LEU A 103 -15.66 -1.45 14.57
N TRP A 104 -15.14 -2.51 13.99
CA TRP A 104 -15.15 -2.72 12.55
C TRP A 104 -16.50 -3.26 12.06
N ASN A 105 -17.03 -2.64 11.03
CA ASN A 105 -18.20 -3.15 10.30
C ASN A 105 -17.77 -3.78 8.96
N THR A 106 -16.79 -4.69 9.01
CA THR A 106 -16.29 -5.39 7.81
C THR A 106 -17.28 -6.43 7.29
N LYS A 107 -18.06 -7.06 8.16
CA LYS A 107 -19.05 -8.06 7.76
C LYS A 107 -20.06 -7.50 6.76
N LYS A 108 -20.61 -6.29 7.01
CA LYS A 108 -21.53 -5.66 6.05
C LYS A 108 -20.88 -5.39 4.70
N PHE A 109 -19.60 -5.05 4.68
CA PHE A 109 -18.83 -4.89 3.46
C PHE A 109 -18.64 -6.24 2.75
N GLU A 110 -18.19 -7.28 3.45
CA GLU A 110 -17.99 -8.63 2.89
C GLU A 110 -19.31 -9.23 2.35
N ASP A 111 -20.42 -9.04 3.07
CA ASP A 111 -21.77 -9.46 2.63
C ASP A 111 -22.25 -8.70 1.38
N SER A 112 -21.68 -7.52 1.09
CA SER A 112 -22.02 -6.71 -0.10
C SER A 112 -21.21 -7.06 -1.34
N LEU A 113 -20.16 -7.89 -1.21
CA LEU A 113 -19.31 -8.28 -2.32
C LEU A 113 -19.95 -9.39 -3.17
N ASP A 114 -19.87 -9.22 -4.47
CA ASP A 114 -20.18 -10.26 -5.45
C ASP A 114 -18.92 -11.14 -5.64
N TRP A 115 -18.78 -12.16 -4.81
CA TRP A 115 -17.59 -13.00 -4.77
C TRP A 115 -17.29 -13.70 -6.10
N ASP A 116 -18.30 -13.95 -6.93
CA ASP A 116 -18.13 -14.56 -8.26
C ASP A 116 -17.42 -13.61 -9.24
N LYS A 117 -17.41 -12.31 -8.95
CA LYS A 117 -16.74 -11.29 -9.75
C LYS A 117 -15.40 -10.80 -9.18
N ILE A 118 -15.11 -11.12 -7.91
CA ILE A 118 -13.86 -10.74 -7.27
C ILE A 118 -12.72 -11.62 -7.80
N ARG A 119 -11.72 -11.00 -8.40
CA ARG A 119 -10.51 -11.68 -8.87
C ARG A 119 -9.45 -11.67 -7.77
N ARG A 120 -8.45 -12.55 -7.91
CA ARG A 120 -7.26 -12.51 -7.07
C ARG A 120 -6.61 -11.11 -7.16
N GLY A 121 -6.36 -10.50 -6.00
CA GLY A 121 -5.81 -9.13 -5.92
C GLY A 121 -6.85 -8.01 -5.83
N ASP A 122 -8.13 -8.24 -6.18
CA ASP A 122 -9.17 -7.21 -6.11
C ASP A 122 -9.67 -6.99 -4.68
N TYR A 123 -9.63 -8.01 -3.84
CA TYR A 123 -10.22 -7.98 -2.50
C TYR A 123 -9.55 -6.97 -1.56
N LEU A 124 -8.21 -7.00 -1.48
CA LEU A 124 -7.48 -6.14 -0.55
C LEU A 124 -7.70 -4.65 -0.79
N PRO A 125 -7.62 -4.12 -2.02
CA PRO A 125 -7.93 -2.72 -2.29
C PRO A 125 -9.34 -2.31 -1.84
N LEU A 126 -10.33 -3.17 -2.10
CA LEU A 126 -11.71 -2.94 -1.67
C LEU A 126 -11.84 -2.94 -0.14
N LEU A 127 -11.18 -3.90 0.52
CA LEU A 127 -11.14 -3.98 1.98
C LEU A 127 -10.49 -2.73 2.59
N PHE A 128 -9.31 -2.33 2.09
CA PHE A 128 -8.62 -1.13 2.57
C PHE A 128 -9.47 0.12 2.40
N GLN A 129 -10.16 0.28 1.27
CA GLN A 129 -11.06 1.41 1.05
C GLN A 129 -12.22 1.41 2.05
N ALA A 130 -12.86 0.26 2.27
CA ALA A 130 -13.97 0.12 3.22
C ALA A 130 -13.52 0.42 4.65
N MET A 131 -12.33 -0.04 5.03
CA MET A 131 -11.76 0.21 6.36
C MET A 131 -11.33 1.67 6.50
N ASN A 132 -10.68 2.26 5.49
CA ASN A 132 -10.27 3.66 5.51
C ASN A 132 -11.48 4.60 5.67
N LYS A 133 -12.59 4.32 5.01
CA LYS A 133 -13.85 5.07 5.18
C LYS A 133 -14.37 5.04 6.62
N GLN A 134 -14.15 3.95 7.35
CA GLN A 134 -14.51 3.85 8.75
C GLN A 134 -13.53 4.62 9.65
N LEU A 135 -12.22 4.50 9.38
CA LEU A 135 -11.15 5.19 10.10
C LEU A 135 -11.24 6.71 9.97
N ASN A 136 -11.55 7.20 8.78
CA ASN A 136 -11.66 8.65 8.52
C ASN A 136 -12.74 9.33 9.40
N ARG A 137 -13.78 8.60 9.79
CA ARG A 137 -14.78 9.12 10.75
C ARG A 137 -14.21 9.29 12.15
N GLY A 138 -13.15 8.56 12.48
CA GLY A 138 -12.40 8.67 13.73
C GLY A 138 -11.19 9.61 13.63
N GLY A 139 -10.98 10.29 12.49
CA GLY A 139 -9.85 11.19 12.29
C GLY A 139 -8.54 10.49 11.91
N TYR A 140 -8.59 9.23 11.48
CA TYR A 140 -7.42 8.45 11.05
C TYR A 140 -7.54 8.03 9.59
N SER A 141 -6.41 7.84 8.93
CA SER A 141 -6.32 7.37 7.54
C SER A 141 -5.36 6.21 7.41
N ILE A 142 -5.71 5.24 6.55
CA ILE A 142 -4.75 4.27 6.04
C ILE A 142 -3.86 4.99 5.05
N VAL A 143 -2.57 4.74 5.17
CA VAL A 143 -1.52 5.30 4.33
C VAL A 143 -0.75 4.15 3.72
N PHE A 144 -0.58 4.16 2.40
CA PHE A 144 0.31 3.24 1.72
C PHE A 144 1.67 3.87 1.48
N CYS A 145 2.71 3.10 1.76
CA CYS A 145 4.07 3.34 1.34
C CYS A 145 4.29 2.53 0.06
N ASP A 146 3.97 3.13 -1.09
CA ASP A 146 4.11 2.49 -2.39
C ASP A 146 5.59 2.46 -2.81
N THR A 147 6.14 1.28 -2.84
CA THR A 147 7.51 0.99 -3.29
C THR A 147 7.56 0.38 -4.69
N LYS A 148 6.47 0.47 -5.46
CA LYS A 148 6.31 -0.12 -6.79
C LYS A 148 6.55 -1.65 -6.79
N SER A 149 6.36 -2.29 -5.63
CA SER A 149 6.45 -3.74 -5.44
C SER A 149 5.06 -4.37 -5.41
N ASP A 150 5.01 -5.69 -5.48
CA ASP A 150 3.78 -6.47 -5.45
C ASP A 150 3.24 -6.75 -4.03
N CYS A 151 3.56 -5.91 -3.08
CA CYS A 151 3.01 -5.98 -1.73
C CYS A 151 2.48 -4.61 -1.27
N PHE A 152 1.49 -4.63 -0.37
CA PHE A 152 1.01 -3.42 0.28
C PHE A 152 1.76 -3.20 1.59
N ARG A 153 2.51 -2.11 1.69
CA ARG A 153 3.05 -1.57 2.94
C ARG A 153 2.13 -0.47 3.42
N TYR A 154 1.50 -0.65 4.56
CA TYR A 154 0.48 0.27 5.05
C TYR A 154 0.64 0.61 6.53
N ALA A 155 0.31 1.84 6.84
CA ALA A 155 0.34 2.41 8.17
C ALA A 155 -0.98 3.13 8.48
N ILE A 156 -1.15 3.55 9.73
CA ILE A 156 -2.25 4.43 10.15
C ILE A 156 -1.65 5.73 10.64
N LEU A 157 -2.15 6.84 10.12
CA LEU A 157 -1.80 8.18 10.59
C LEU A 157 -3.06 8.98 10.95
N PRO A 158 -2.98 9.95 11.86
CA PRO A 158 -4.00 10.98 11.97
C PRO A 158 -4.21 11.65 10.61
N THR A 159 -5.45 11.81 10.18
CA THR A 159 -5.76 12.36 8.85
C THR A 159 -5.14 13.74 8.63
N ALA A 160 -5.10 14.57 9.68
CA ALA A 160 -4.49 15.90 9.62
C ALA A 160 -2.97 15.85 9.38
N GLU A 161 -2.29 14.82 9.89
CA GLU A 161 -0.85 14.63 9.66
C GLU A 161 -0.57 14.00 8.29
N PHE A 162 -1.48 13.14 7.80
CA PHE A 162 -1.31 12.46 6.51
C PHE A 162 -1.44 13.43 5.31
N VAL A 163 -2.36 14.38 5.36
CA VAL A 163 -2.68 15.27 4.23
C VAL A 163 -1.44 15.97 3.64
N GLN A 164 -0.46 16.31 4.47
CA GLN A 164 0.78 16.96 4.01
C GLN A 164 1.71 16.04 3.21
N PHE A 165 1.51 14.71 3.31
CA PHE A 165 2.33 13.71 2.60
C PHE A 165 1.58 13.02 1.46
N GLU A 166 0.27 13.22 1.33
CA GLU A 166 -0.52 12.53 0.30
C GLU A 166 0.01 12.87 -1.10
N ASN A 167 0.30 11.82 -1.89
CA ASN A 167 0.93 11.88 -3.22
C ASN A 167 2.34 12.50 -3.22
N THR A 168 3.07 12.38 -2.09
CA THR A 168 4.45 12.86 -2.00
C THR A 168 5.42 11.73 -2.33
N GLU A 169 6.31 11.99 -3.28
CA GLU A 169 7.50 11.18 -3.51
C GLU A 169 8.53 11.53 -2.44
N LEU A 170 8.88 10.54 -1.62
CA LEU A 170 9.90 10.69 -0.58
C LEU A 170 11.29 10.32 -1.11
N ASP A 171 11.32 9.42 -2.09
CA ASP A 171 12.50 8.95 -2.80
C ASP A 171 12.06 8.46 -4.19
N ASP A 172 13.00 8.11 -5.07
CA ASP A 172 12.74 7.66 -6.45
C ASP A 172 11.82 6.45 -6.54
N TYR A 173 11.75 5.63 -5.50
CA TYR A 173 10.92 4.43 -5.46
C TYR A 173 9.87 4.39 -4.35
N LEU A 174 9.75 5.43 -3.49
CA LEU A 174 8.76 5.50 -2.41
C LEU A 174 7.82 6.68 -2.59
N THR A 175 6.55 6.39 -2.80
CA THR A 175 5.47 7.37 -2.84
C THR A 175 4.47 7.11 -1.71
N ILE A 176 4.01 8.17 -1.06
CA ILE A 176 2.98 8.10 -0.01
C ILE A 176 1.61 8.35 -0.62
N ILE A 177 0.74 7.35 -0.57
CA ILE A 177 -0.59 7.42 -1.19
C ILE A 177 -1.71 6.97 -0.22
N SER A 178 -2.94 7.35 -0.54
CA SER A 178 -4.14 6.83 0.15
C SER A 178 -4.74 5.63 -0.60
N PRO A 179 -5.49 4.75 0.09
CA PRO A 179 -6.21 3.65 -0.56
C PRO A 179 -7.38 4.20 -1.39
N LYS A 180 -7.09 4.65 -2.60
CA LYS A 180 -8.08 5.10 -3.59
C LYS A 180 -8.25 4.03 -4.64
N ILE A 181 -9.51 3.77 -4.98
CA ILE A 181 -9.87 2.93 -6.12
C ILE A 181 -10.35 3.83 -7.23
N TYR A 182 -9.75 3.69 -8.38
CA TYR A 182 -10.12 4.44 -9.58
C TYR A 182 -10.83 3.53 -10.58
N ASN A 183 -11.93 4.01 -11.11
CA ASN A 183 -12.49 3.43 -12.32
C ASN A 183 -11.68 3.94 -13.51
N ILE A 184 -10.97 3.06 -14.17
CA ILE A 184 -10.17 3.39 -15.34
C ILE A 184 -11.08 3.30 -16.56
N TYR A 185 -11.29 4.44 -17.22
CA TYR A 185 -12.09 4.52 -18.42
C TYR A 185 -11.21 4.79 -19.63
N LEU A 186 -11.54 4.17 -20.77
CA LEU A 186 -11.02 4.60 -22.05
C LEU A 186 -11.71 5.93 -22.43
N ALA A 187 -10.96 7.03 -22.34
CA ALA A 187 -11.50 8.37 -22.59
C ALA A 187 -11.66 8.68 -24.08
N ASP A 188 -10.74 8.15 -24.91
CA ASP A 188 -10.77 8.30 -26.36
C ASP A 188 -10.38 6.98 -27.03
N LYS A 189 -11.16 6.57 -28.01
CA LYS A 189 -10.92 5.35 -28.80
C LYS A 189 -9.97 5.61 -29.96
N GLY A 190 -9.77 6.87 -30.35
CA GLY A 190 -8.97 7.27 -31.48
C GLY A 190 -9.34 6.51 -32.78
N ASN A 191 -8.42 6.51 -33.73
CA ASN A 191 -8.55 5.75 -34.97
C ASN A 191 -7.99 4.32 -34.88
N GLU A 192 -7.55 3.88 -33.70
CA GLU A 192 -6.83 2.62 -33.50
C GLU A 192 -7.71 1.53 -32.84
N LEU A 193 -9.04 1.64 -33.04
CA LEU A 193 -10.02 0.71 -32.45
C LEU A 193 -9.66 -0.78 -32.59
N PRO A 194 -9.16 -1.26 -33.75
CA PRO A 194 -8.76 -2.67 -33.88
C PRO A 194 -7.62 -3.08 -32.94
N LYS A 195 -6.63 -2.20 -32.74
CA LYS A 195 -5.52 -2.46 -31.78
C LYS A 195 -5.98 -2.47 -30.35
N ILE A 196 -6.87 -1.55 -30.01
CA ILE A 196 -7.49 -1.50 -28.66
C ILE A 196 -8.28 -2.79 -28.39
N MET A 197 -9.09 -3.24 -29.36
CA MET A 197 -9.83 -4.49 -29.25
C MET A 197 -8.92 -5.70 -29.05
N LEU A 198 -7.81 -5.77 -29.82
CA LEU A 198 -6.82 -6.84 -29.69
C LEU A 198 -6.12 -6.81 -28.32
N TYR A 199 -5.77 -5.62 -27.84
CA TYR A 199 -5.19 -5.42 -26.51
C TYR A 199 -6.16 -5.87 -25.40
N LEU A 200 -7.42 -5.45 -25.45
CA LEU A 200 -8.45 -5.83 -24.47
C LEU A 200 -8.68 -7.35 -24.48
N LYS A 201 -8.75 -7.97 -25.65
CA LYS A 201 -8.85 -9.42 -25.79
C LYS A 201 -7.68 -10.13 -25.10
N LYS A 202 -6.45 -9.68 -25.36
CA LYS A 202 -5.23 -10.30 -24.84
C LYS A 202 -5.10 -10.12 -23.32
N LYS A 203 -5.40 -8.92 -22.82
CA LYS A 203 -5.20 -8.57 -21.40
C LYS A 203 -6.31 -9.09 -20.50
N PHE A 204 -7.56 -9.07 -20.96
CA PHE A 204 -8.72 -9.40 -20.13
C PHE A 204 -9.38 -10.73 -20.52
N SER A 205 -8.86 -11.46 -21.51
CA SER A 205 -9.41 -12.73 -22.01
C SER A 205 -10.89 -12.69 -22.36
N VAL A 206 -11.39 -11.52 -22.79
CA VAL A 206 -12.80 -11.28 -23.12
C VAL A 206 -13.09 -11.69 -24.56
N PRO A 207 -14.23 -12.35 -24.87
CA PRO A 207 -14.63 -12.68 -26.25
C PRO A 207 -14.77 -11.43 -27.13
N LEU A 208 -14.41 -11.56 -28.42
CA LEU A 208 -14.47 -10.46 -29.36
C LEU A 208 -15.88 -9.84 -29.54
N SER A 209 -16.92 -10.64 -29.34
CA SER A 209 -18.31 -10.18 -29.36
C SER A 209 -18.60 -9.19 -28.25
N GLU A 210 -18.16 -9.52 -27.03
CA GLU A 210 -18.31 -8.64 -25.87
C GLU A 210 -17.46 -7.38 -25.97
N ILE A 211 -16.23 -7.50 -26.52
CA ILE A 211 -15.36 -6.33 -26.75
C ILE A 211 -16.01 -5.35 -27.74
N LYS A 212 -16.67 -5.84 -28.79
CA LYS A 212 -17.41 -4.98 -29.74
C LYS A 212 -18.51 -4.18 -29.05
N GLU A 213 -19.27 -4.84 -28.18
CA GLU A 213 -20.31 -4.18 -27.40
C GLU A 213 -19.71 -3.16 -26.44
N PHE A 214 -18.62 -3.50 -25.73
CA PHE A 214 -17.87 -2.57 -24.91
C PHE A 214 -17.41 -1.34 -25.68
N CYS A 215 -16.84 -1.55 -26.86
CA CYS A 215 -16.33 -0.46 -27.70
C CYS A 215 -17.42 0.42 -28.32
N SER A 216 -18.67 0.01 -28.30
CA SER A 216 -19.81 0.83 -28.75
C SER A 216 -20.27 1.86 -27.72
N ARG A 217 -19.89 1.72 -26.45
CA ARG A 217 -20.30 2.62 -25.35
C ARG A 217 -19.46 3.90 -25.36
N ASP A 218 -20.04 5.01 -24.87
CA ASP A 218 -19.34 6.30 -24.79
C ASP A 218 -18.15 6.29 -23.83
N LYS A 219 -18.25 5.48 -22.78
CA LYS A 219 -17.15 5.25 -21.82
C LYS A 219 -16.99 3.76 -21.60
N ILE A 220 -15.78 3.28 -21.76
CA ILE A 220 -15.41 1.88 -21.53
C ILE A 220 -14.68 1.79 -20.22
N LEU A 221 -15.29 1.11 -19.24
CA LEU A 221 -14.61 0.78 -17.98
C LEU A 221 -13.58 -0.32 -18.27
N LEU A 222 -12.30 0.03 -18.24
CA LEU A 222 -11.18 -0.90 -18.47
C LEU A 222 -10.84 -1.73 -17.24
N GLY A 223 -11.20 -1.26 -16.06
CA GLY A 223 -10.93 -1.92 -14.81
C GLY A 223 -11.11 -1.00 -13.61
N ILE A 224 -10.99 -1.60 -12.44
CA ILE A 224 -10.85 -0.89 -11.19
C ILE A 224 -9.35 -0.90 -10.91
N GLY A 225 -8.72 0.26 -10.95
CA GLY A 225 -7.30 0.43 -10.69
C GLY A 225 -7.09 1.05 -9.32
N ASN A 226 -6.03 0.62 -8.66
CA ASN A 226 -5.48 1.35 -7.54
C ASN A 226 -4.46 2.34 -8.07
N SER A 227 -4.28 3.47 -7.39
CA SER A 227 -3.08 4.26 -7.57
C SER A 227 -1.94 3.51 -6.87
N ILE A 228 -1.38 2.52 -7.55
CA ILE A 228 -0.11 1.90 -7.24
C ILE A 228 0.79 2.15 -8.42
#